data_4cfc904b3cff0ad1d3a3b0d2c99787ab
#
_entry.id   4cfc904b3cff0ad1d3a3b0d2c99787ab
#
_cell.length_a   1.000
_cell.length_b   1.000
_cell.length_c   1.000
_cell.angle_alpha   90.00
_cell.angle_beta   90.00
_cell.angle_gamma   90.00
#
_symmetry.space_group_name_H-M   'P 1'
#
loop_
_entity.id
_entity.type
_entity.pdbx_description
1 polymer ?
#
loop_
_entity_poly.entity_id
_entity_poly.type
_entity_poly.pdbx_seq_one_letter_code
_entity_poly.pdbx_strand_id
1 'polypeptide(L)'
;TALTVVPTIALKGVIIPGMMNRALRDVKIKREVEPLIGLQPSVILGALGTVFALLYADRLPLVPQHTGALLVPTSIATVLAGFILLTTRFKALTQVMGYLVLENGIFIFGLLLAEAMPLAVELGMLLHLFVAIFVICIIVNQINQAFASMDTRRLVSLKE
;
A
#
# COMPACT_ATOMS: atom_id res chain seq x y z
N THR A 1 9.22 21.22 -7.76
CA THR A 1 8.44 20.04 -8.21
C THR A 1 9.32 18.89 -8.67
N ALA A 2 10.37 19.10 -9.48
CA ALA A 2 11.30 18.02 -9.87
C ALA A 2 12.12 17.47 -8.67
N LEU A 3 12.41 18.30 -7.71
CA LEU A 3 13.21 17.98 -6.52
C LEU A 3 12.51 16.96 -5.59
N THR A 4 11.19 16.89 -5.61
CA THR A 4 10.40 15.94 -4.82
C THR A 4 10.02 14.68 -5.59
N VAL A 5 9.86 14.78 -6.92
CA VAL A 5 9.43 13.67 -7.78
C VAL A 5 10.52 12.59 -7.89
N VAL A 6 11.77 13.00 -8.10
CA VAL A 6 12.89 12.05 -8.25
C VAL A 6 13.11 11.20 -7.00
N PRO A 7 13.19 11.76 -5.78
CA PRO A 7 13.30 10.95 -4.57
C PRO A 7 12.11 10.02 -4.35
N THR A 8 10.89 10.47 -4.66
CA THR A 8 9.68 9.65 -4.50
C THR A 8 9.69 8.44 -5.44
N ILE A 9 10.07 8.64 -6.71
CA ILE A 9 10.19 7.55 -7.69
C ILE A 9 11.30 6.59 -7.26
N ALA A 10 12.45 7.07 -6.82
CA ALA A 10 13.54 6.23 -6.36
C ALA A 10 13.14 5.42 -5.12
N LEU A 11 12.47 6.03 -4.16
CA LEU A 11 12.01 5.40 -2.94
C LEU A 11 10.97 4.30 -3.24
N LYS A 12 9.92 4.64 -3.98
CA LYS A 12 8.81 3.72 -4.28
C LYS A 12 9.14 2.69 -5.36
N GLY A 13 9.90 3.08 -6.37
CA GLY A 13 10.21 2.23 -7.52
C GLY A 13 11.38 1.28 -7.30
N VAL A 14 12.32 1.62 -6.42
CA VAL A 14 13.55 0.85 -6.25
C VAL A 14 13.75 0.39 -4.81
N ILE A 15 13.71 1.33 -3.85
CA ILE A 15 14.06 1.04 -2.46
C ILE A 15 13.02 0.14 -1.81
N ILE A 16 11.74 0.50 -1.86
CA ILE A 16 10.67 -0.30 -1.22
C ILE A 16 10.57 -1.70 -1.84
N PRO A 17 10.48 -1.88 -3.17
CA PRO A 17 10.46 -3.22 -3.77
C PRO A 17 11.71 -4.04 -3.49
N GLY A 18 12.88 -3.39 -3.47
CA GLY A 18 14.14 -4.04 -3.13
C GLY A 18 14.17 -4.56 -1.68
N MET A 19 13.70 -3.76 -0.74
CA MET A 19 13.59 -4.15 0.67
C MET A 19 12.54 -5.25 0.87
N MET A 20 11.41 -5.18 0.19
CA MET A 20 10.38 -6.22 0.25
C MET A 20 10.88 -7.55 -0.31
N ASN A 21 11.60 -7.54 -1.44
CA ASN A 21 12.20 -8.73 -1.99
C ASN A 21 13.24 -9.35 -1.05
N ARG A 22 14.04 -8.52 -0.38
CA ARG A 22 14.98 -8.98 0.63
C ARG A 22 14.27 -9.60 1.81
N ALA A 23 13.24 -8.93 2.35
CA ALA A 23 12.44 -9.47 3.44
C ALA A 23 11.76 -10.80 3.09
N LEU A 24 11.24 -10.95 1.87
CA LEU A 24 10.64 -12.20 1.38
C LEU A 24 11.66 -13.34 1.28
N ARG A 25 12.89 -13.04 0.86
CA ARG A 25 13.98 -14.04 0.78
C ARG A 25 14.41 -14.53 2.15
N ASP A 26 14.61 -13.60 3.06
CA ASP A 26 15.17 -13.90 4.39
C ASP A 26 14.18 -14.64 5.27
N VAL A 27 12.89 -14.40 5.14
CA VAL A 27 11.84 -15.01 5.97
C VAL A 27 11.26 -16.29 5.37
N LYS A 28 11.62 -16.68 4.15
CA LYS A 28 11.07 -17.87 3.44
C LYS A 28 9.53 -17.94 3.43
N ILE A 29 8.87 -16.79 3.44
CA ILE A 29 7.41 -16.70 3.40
C ILE A 29 6.95 -16.95 1.96
N LYS A 30 6.58 -18.18 1.65
CA LYS A 30 6.11 -18.55 0.31
C LYS A 30 4.61 -18.37 0.10
N ARG A 31 3.82 -18.37 1.17
CA ARG A 31 2.35 -18.33 1.07
C ARG A 31 1.72 -17.76 2.35
N GLU A 32 0.62 -17.04 2.21
CA GLU A 32 -0.23 -16.67 3.35
C GLU A 32 -1.02 -17.91 3.77
N VAL A 33 -0.74 -18.39 4.98
CA VAL A 33 -1.28 -19.70 5.44
C VAL A 33 -2.70 -19.54 5.96
N GLU A 34 -3.05 -18.39 6.53
CA GLU A 34 -4.37 -18.11 7.11
C GLU A 34 -4.78 -16.67 6.87
N PRO A 35 -5.36 -16.32 5.70
CA PRO A 35 -5.99 -15.03 5.52
C PRO A 35 -7.31 -14.99 6.31
N LEU A 36 -7.69 -13.82 6.84
CA LEU A 36 -8.99 -13.62 7.50
C LEU A 36 -10.14 -13.99 6.56
N ILE A 37 -9.98 -13.66 5.30
CA ILE A 37 -10.91 -13.98 4.22
C ILE A 37 -10.12 -14.70 3.12
N GLY A 38 -10.64 -15.83 2.65
CA GLY A 38 -10.03 -16.64 1.59
C GLY A 38 -9.83 -15.83 0.29
N LEU A 39 -9.01 -16.37 -0.61
CA LEU A 39 -8.67 -15.67 -1.85
C LEU A 39 -9.91 -15.38 -2.71
N GLN A 40 -10.81 -16.35 -2.86
CA GLN A 40 -12.02 -16.19 -3.68
C GLN A 40 -12.95 -15.08 -3.17
N PRO A 41 -13.35 -15.05 -1.87
CA PRO A 41 -14.16 -13.94 -1.36
C PRO A 41 -13.46 -12.58 -1.45
N SER A 42 -12.13 -12.52 -1.29
CA SER A 42 -11.37 -11.27 -1.46
C SER A 42 -11.45 -10.73 -2.89
N VAL A 43 -11.37 -11.61 -3.89
CA VAL A 43 -11.51 -11.22 -5.31
C VAL A 43 -12.92 -10.72 -5.61
N ILE A 44 -13.94 -11.40 -5.07
CA ILE A 44 -15.34 -10.99 -5.20
C ILE A 44 -15.56 -9.61 -4.56
N LEU A 45 -15.06 -9.40 -3.36
CA LEU A 45 -15.12 -8.10 -2.68
C LEU A 45 -14.42 -7.00 -3.48
N GLY A 46 -13.26 -7.29 -4.06
CA GLY A 46 -12.54 -6.35 -4.93
C GLY A 46 -13.34 -6.01 -6.19
N ALA A 47 -13.96 -7.01 -6.83
CA ALA A 47 -14.82 -6.81 -7.99
C ALA A 47 -16.06 -5.97 -7.65
N LEU A 48 -16.74 -6.27 -6.54
CA LEU A 48 -17.88 -5.47 -6.05
C LEU A 48 -17.46 -4.04 -5.71
N GLY A 49 -16.30 -3.85 -5.08
CA GLY A 49 -15.72 -2.53 -4.80
C GLY A 49 -15.45 -1.73 -6.08
N THR A 50 -14.96 -2.39 -7.13
CA THR A 50 -14.73 -1.76 -8.43
C THR A 50 -16.05 -1.34 -9.11
N VAL A 51 -17.06 -2.22 -9.08
CA VAL A 51 -18.40 -1.89 -9.60
C VAL A 51 -19.01 -0.72 -8.81
N PHE A 52 -18.90 -0.76 -7.48
CA PHE A 52 -19.35 0.35 -6.63
C PHE A 52 -18.65 1.66 -6.98
N ALA A 53 -17.33 1.63 -7.17
CA ALA A 53 -16.54 2.81 -7.53
C ALA A 53 -16.99 3.39 -8.88
N LEU A 54 -17.29 2.55 -9.87
CA LEU A 54 -17.81 2.98 -11.18
C LEU A 54 -19.18 3.65 -11.06
N LEU A 55 -20.09 3.05 -10.30
CA LEU A 55 -21.45 3.57 -10.11
C LEU A 55 -21.49 4.86 -9.26
N TYR A 56 -20.57 4.96 -8.32
CA TYR A 56 -20.51 6.11 -7.39
C TYR A 56 -19.78 7.31 -8.00
N ALA A 57 -18.82 7.07 -8.86
CA ALA A 57 -18.03 8.14 -9.50
C ALA A 57 -18.89 9.16 -10.25
N ASP A 58 -19.94 8.71 -10.92
CA ASP A 58 -20.85 9.57 -11.66
C ASP A 58 -21.72 10.49 -10.78
N ARG A 59 -21.77 10.20 -9.47
CA ARG A 59 -22.55 10.98 -8.50
C ARG A 59 -21.75 12.06 -7.79
N LEU A 60 -20.44 12.07 -7.96
CA LEU A 60 -19.58 13.06 -7.33
C LEU A 60 -19.64 14.40 -8.05
N PRO A 61 -19.79 15.53 -7.33
CA PRO A 61 -19.77 16.87 -7.90
C PRO A 61 -18.34 17.25 -8.30
N LEU A 62 -17.88 16.74 -9.44
CA LEU A 62 -16.55 16.99 -9.96
C LEU A 62 -16.56 18.18 -10.93
N VAL A 63 -15.39 18.80 -11.06
CA VAL A 63 -15.18 19.84 -12.08
C VAL A 63 -15.45 19.24 -13.47
N PRO A 64 -16.13 19.95 -14.39
CA PRO A 64 -16.52 19.44 -15.70
C PRO A 64 -15.39 18.85 -16.54
N GLN A 65 -14.16 19.27 -16.30
CA GLN A 65 -12.96 18.75 -16.97
C GLN A 65 -12.62 17.30 -16.61
N HIS A 66 -13.10 16.82 -15.47
CA HIS A 66 -12.85 15.46 -14.97
C HIS A 66 -14.07 14.55 -15.04
N THR A 67 -15.22 15.09 -15.46
CA THR A 67 -16.43 14.29 -15.71
C THR A 67 -16.21 13.37 -16.90
N GLY A 68 -16.38 12.07 -16.68
CA GLY A 68 -16.15 11.04 -17.70
C GLY A 68 -14.73 10.47 -17.73
N ALA A 69 -13.80 10.99 -16.95
CA ALA A 69 -12.48 10.39 -16.82
C ALA A 69 -12.53 9.17 -15.88
N LEU A 70 -11.92 8.07 -16.28
CA LEU A 70 -11.80 6.86 -15.47
C LEU A 70 -10.90 7.04 -14.21
N LEU A 71 -10.34 8.23 -14.00
CA LEU A 71 -9.45 8.53 -12.88
C LEU A 71 -10.16 8.42 -11.53
N VAL A 72 -11.40 8.94 -11.42
CA VAL A 72 -12.17 8.90 -10.17
C VAL A 72 -12.53 7.48 -9.77
N PRO A 73 -13.20 6.68 -10.64
CA PRO A 73 -13.52 5.31 -10.28
C PRO A 73 -12.26 4.47 -10.04
N THR A 74 -11.17 4.72 -10.77
CA THR A 74 -9.89 4.03 -10.55
C THR A 74 -9.31 4.37 -9.19
N SER A 75 -9.33 5.63 -8.77
CA SER A 75 -8.82 6.02 -7.45
C SER A 75 -9.61 5.38 -6.31
N ILE A 76 -10.94 5.42 -6.38
CA ILE A 76 -11.83 4.80 -5.38
C ILE A 76 -11.65 3.28 -5.35
N ALA A 77 -11.62 2.62 -6.51
CA ALA A 77 -11.39 1.18 -6.60
C ALA A 77 -10.03 0.78 -5.99
N THR A 78 -8.98 1.56 -6.25
CA THR A 78 -7.65 1.33 -5.72
C THR A 78 -7.61 1.49 -4.19
N VAL A 79 -8.27 2.53 -3.65
CA VAL A 79 -8.41 2.73 -2.20
C VAL A 79 -9.13 1.55 -1.56
N LEU A 80 -10.25 1.12 -2.12
CA LEU A 80 -11.01 -0.03 -1.60
C LEU A 80 -10.20 -1.33 -1.67
N ALA A 81 -9.50 -1.58 -2.76
CA ALA A 81 -8.64 -2.76 -2.91
C ALA A 81 -7.50 -2.76 -1.87
N GLY A 82 -6.84 -1.63 -1.68
CA GLY A 82 -5.81 -1.47 -0.66
C GLY A 82 -6.35 -1.68 0.75
N PHE A 83 -7.52 -1.16 1.03
CA PHE A 83 -8.18 -1.34 2.32
C PHE A 83 -8.58 -2.80 2.58
N ILE A 84 -9.12 -3.50 1.59
CA ILE A 84 -9.41 -4.93 1.68
C ILE A 84 -8.14 -5.72 1.99
N LEU A 85 -7.05 -5.47 1.26
CA LEU A 85 -5.77 -6.13 1.51
C LEU A 85 -5.23 -5.85 2.92
N LEU A 86 -5.33 -4.61 3.38
CA LEU A 86 -4.83 -4.19 4.68
C LEU A 86 -5.60 -4.87 5.83
N THR A 87 -6.91 -5.00 5.70
CA THR A 87 -7.79 -5.52 6.77
C THR A 87 -7.93 -7.03 6.76
N THR A 88 -7.77 -7.68 5.59
CA THR A 88 -8.04 -9.13 5.45
C THR A 88 -6.80 -10.02 5.55
N ARG A 89 -5.61 -9.42 5.64
CA ARG A 89 -4.34 -10.16 5.67
C ARG A 89 -3.65 -10.00 7.02
N PHE A 90 -3.09 -11.11 7.52
CA PHE A 90 -2.37 -11.12 8.81
C PHE A 90 -0.88 -10.90 8.67
N LYS A 91 -0.29 -11.24 7.51
CA LYS A 91 1.14 -11.04 7.31
C LYS A 91 1.49 -9.58 7.12
N ALA A 92 2.44 -9.10 7.89
CA ALA A 92 2.90 -7.72 7.84
C ALA A 92 3.33 -7.28 6.43
N LEU A 93 3.99 -8.15 5.66
CA LEU A 93 4.38 -7.83 4.28
C LEU A 93 3.18 -7.62 3.35
N THR A 94 2.14 -8.45 3.49
CA THR A 94 0.91 -8.30 2.69
C THR A 94 0.13 -7.06 3.13
N GLN A 95 0.14 -6.73 4.43
CA GLN A 95 -0.44 -5.49 4.94
C GLN A 95 0.30 -4.26 4.41
N VAL A 96 1.63 -4.29 4.35
CA VAL A 96 2.44 -3.24 3.73
C VAL A 96 2.06 -3.05 2.26
N MET A 97 1.88 -4.13 1.51
CA MET A 97 1.41 -4.06 0.12
C MET A 97 0.02 -3.43 0.02
N GLY A 98 -0.92 -3.84 0.87
CA GLY A 98 -2.25 -3.25 0.95
C GLY A 98 -2.20 -1.75 1.25
N TYR A 99 -1.31 -1.37 2.14
CA TYR A 99 -1.08 0.03 2.49
C TYR A 99 -0.54 0.85 1.30
N LEU A 100 0.44 0.33 0.57
CA LEU A 100 1.00 0.99 -0.62
C LEU A 100 -0.06 1.15 -1.73
N VAL A 101 -0.93 0.16 -1.91
CA VAL A 101 -2.04 0.24 -2.87
C VAL A 101 -3.05 1.31 -2.45
N LEU A 102 -3.44 1.31 -1.18
CA LEU A 102 -4.35 2.32 -0.60
C LEU A 102 -3.79 3.74 -0.76
N GLU A 103 -2.53 3.92 -0.44
CA GLU A 103 -1.83 5.20 -0.57
C GLU A 103 -1.80 5.69 -2.02
N ASN A 104 -1.55 4.81 -2.98
CA ASN A 104 -1.59 5.17 -4.40
C ASN A 104 -2.99 5.62 -4.83
N GLY A 105 -4.04 4.95 -4.34
CA GLY A 105 -5.43 5.35 -4.59
C GLY A 105 -5.75 6.74 -4.03
N ILE A 106 -5.33 7.02 -2.80
CA ILE A 106 -5.48 8.35 -2.16
C ILE A 106 -4.71 9.41 -2.95
N PHE A 107 -3.51 9.09 -3.44
CA PHE A 107 -2.71 10.01 -4.23
C PHE A 107 -3.39 10.37 -5.55
N ILE A 108 -3.92 9.38 -6.29
CA ILE A 108 -4.67 9.62 -7.53
C ILE A 108 -5.88 10.52 -7.25
N PHE A 109 -6.61 10.26 -6.16
CA PHE A 109 -7.75 11.08 -5.76
C PHE A 109 -7.33 12.51 -5.38
N GLY A 110 -6.20 12.65 -4.68
CA GLY A 110 -5.62 13.95 -4.33
C GLY A 110 -5.22 14.79 -5.55
N LEU A 111 -4.73 14.16 -6.62
CA LEU A 111 -4.42 14.85 -7.86
C LEU A 111 -5.67 15.46 -8.52
N LEU A 112 -6.82 14.80 -8.39
CA LEU A 112 -8.10 15.33 -8.91
C LEU A 112 -8.58 16.55 -8.13
N LEU A 113 -8.19 16.67 -6.87
CA LEU A 113 -8.54 17.79 -6.00
C LEU A 113 -7.48 18.91 -6.02
N ALA A 114 -6.35 18.69 -6.70
CA ALA A 114 -5.21 19.61 -6.68
C ALA A 114 -5.56 21.03 -7.15
N GLU A 115 -6.44 21.13 -8.14
CA GLU A 115 -6.88 22.42 -8.67
C GLU A 115 -7.87 23.13 -7.74
N ALA A 116 -8.67 22.37 -6.99
CA ALA A 116 -9.68 22.90 -6.09
C ALA A 116 -9.12 23.23 -4.69
N MET A 117 -8.11 22.48 -4.23
CA MET A 117 -7.55 22.58 -2.87
C MET A 117 -6.03 22.40 -2.86
N PRO A 118 -5.24 23.37 -3.31
CA PRO A 118 -3.78 23.23 -3.40
C PRO A 118 -3.13 22.94 -2.03
N LEU A 119 -3.62 23.52 -0.95
CA LEU A 119 -3.13 23.28 0.41
C LEU A 119 -3.38 21.83 0.87
N ALA A 120 -4.53 21.25 0.52
CA ALA A 120 -4.84 19.87 0.85
C ALA A 120 -3.91 18.88 0.12
N VAL A 121 -3.50 19.22 -1.10
CA VAL A 121 -2.53 18.42 -1.86
C VAL A 121 -1.14 18.51 -1.26
N GLU A 122 -0.73 19.68 -0.79
CA GLU A 122 0.56 19.87 -0.13
C GLU A 122 0.63 19.09 1.19
N LEU A 123 -0.42 19.13 2.00
CA LEU A 123 -0.56 18.30 3.19
C LEU A 123 -0.61 16.80 2.85
N GLY A 124 -1.27 16.43 1.75
CA GLY A 124 -1.30 15.06 1.26
C GLY A 124 0.08 14.54 0.86
N MET A 125 0.92 15.37 0.24
CA MET A 125 2.30 15.01 -0.08
C MET A 125 3.15 14.78 1.18
N LEU A 126 2.97 15.62 2.21
CA LEU A 126 3.65 15.43 3.50
C LEU A 126 3.20 14.14 4.19
N LEU A 127 1.90 13.87 4.19
CA LEU A 127 1.35 12.62 4.71
C LEU A 127 1.91 11.40 3.95
N HIS A 128 1.98 11.48 2.63
CA HIS A 128 2.56 10.45 1.78
C HIS A 128 4.03 10.15 2.12
N LEU A 129 4.84 11.18 2.35
CA LEU A 129 6.22 11.01 2.79
C LEU A 129 6.30 10.33 4.17
N PHE A 130 5.47 10.76 5.11
CA PHE A 130 5.40 10.18 6.45
C PHE A 130 5.05 8.69 6.40
N VAL A 131 4.08 8.34 5.58
CA VAL A 131 3.66 6.97 5.34
C VAL A 131 4.77 6.11 4.75
N ALA A 132 5.48 6.63 3.75
CA ALA A 132 6.60 5.92 3.15
C ALA A 132 7.69 5.61 4.19
N ILE A 133 8.01 6.55 5.09
CA ILE A 133 8.94 6.34 6.20
C ILE A 133 8.41 5.26 7.14
N PHE A 134 7.13 5.30 7.50
CA PHE A 134 6.50 4.33 8.38
C PHE A 134 6.57 2.90 7.81
N VAL A 135 6.27 2.74 6.52
CA VAL A 135 6.39 1.46 5.79
C VAL A 135 7.82 0.93 5.84
N ILE A 136 8.81 1.79 5.60
CA ILE A 136 10.22 1.41 5.69
C ILE A 136 10.56 0.93 7.11
N CYS A 137 10.11 1.63 8.14
CA CYS A 137 10.33 1.24 9.54
C CYS A 137 9.74 -0.15 9.85
N ILE A 138 8.53 -0.44 9.35
CA ILE A 138 7.91 -1.76 9.51
C ILE A 138 8.76 -2.84 8.83
N ILE A 139 9.19 -2.62 7.60
CA ILE A 139 10.00 -3.59 6.85
C ILE A 139 11.34 -3.84 7.57
N VAL A 140 12.02 -2.79 8.01
CA VAL A 140 13.28 -2.89 8.75
C VAL A 140 13.08 -3.66 10.06
N ASN A 141 12.01 -3.36 10.80
CA ASN A 141 11.70 -4.07 12.03
C ASN A 141 11.44 -5.57 11.81
N GLN A 142 10.71 -5.93 10.75
CA GLN A 142 10.47 -7.32 10.37
C GLN A 142 11.77 -8.05 10.02
N ILE A 143 12.65 -7.39 9.28
CA ILE A 143 13.98 -7.93 8.96
C ILE A 143 14.78 -8.17 10.24
N ASN A 144 14.85 -7.19 11.15
CA ASN A 144 15.58 -7.30 12.41
C ASN A 144 15.02 -8.43 13.29
N GLN A 145 13.71 -8.59 13.37
CA GLN A 145 13.09 -9.69 14.13
C GLN A 145 13.43 -11.06 13.51
N ALA A 146 13.47 -11.18 12.20
CA ALA A 146 13.86 -12.42 11.52
C ALA A 146 15.32 -12.78 11.82
N PHE A 147 16.23 -11.81 11.84
CA PHE A 147 17.63 -12.04 12.23
C PHE A 147 17.80 -12.39 13.70
N ALA A 148 17.10 -11.70 14.60
CA ALA A 148 17.14 -11.99 16.04
C ALA A 148 16.64 -13.41 16.34
N SER A 149 15.59 -13.88 15.66
CA SER A 149 15.09 -15.25 15.83
C SER A 149 16.06 -16.33 15.34
N MET A 150 16.90 -16.02 14.35
CA MET A 150 17.95 -16.93 13.88
C MET A 150 19.12 -17.04 14.88
N ASP A 151 19.44 -15.95 15.56
CA ASP A 151 20.55 -15.89 16.52
C ASP A 151 20.23 -16.71 17.79
N THR A 152 19.01 -16.64 18.29
CA THR A 152 18.54 -17.44 19.42
C THR A 152 18.51 -18.94 19.14
N ARG A 153 18.21 -19.36 17.90
CA ARG A 153 18.28 -20.78 17.50
C ARG A 153 19.70 -21.32 17.48
N ARG A 154 20.70 -20.51 17.13
CA ARG A 154 22.11 -20.90 17.19
C ARG A 154 22.61 -21.07 18.62
N LEU A 155 22.14 -20.25 19.56
CA LEU A 155 22.51 -20.35 20.94
C LEU A 155 21.92 -21.59 21.62
N VAL A 156 20.76 -22.05 21.22
CA VAL A 156 20.15 -23.30 21.74
C VAL A 156 20.86 -24.53 21.19
N SER A 157 21.37 -24.52 19.95
CA SER A 157 22.11 -25.65 19.38
C SER A 157 23.56 -25.80 19.91
N LEU A 158 24.07 -24.80 20.62
CA LEU A 158 25.40 -24.87 21.26
C LEU A 158 25.34 -25.40 22.69
N LYS A 159 24.17 -25.75 23.21
CA LYS A 159 23.96 -26.22 24.58
C LYS A 159 23.74 -27.75 24.68
N GLU A 160 23.76 -28.46 23.55
CA GLU A 160 23.88 -29.90 23.45
C GLU A 160 25.33 -30.30 23.09
#